data_707af37d5ccd8d8551f502954c26488a
#
_entry.id   707af37d5ccd8d8551f502954c26488a
#
_cell.length_a   1.000
_cell.length_b   1.000
_cell.length_c   1.000
_cell.angle_alpha   90.00
_cell.angle_beta   90.00
_cell.angle_gamma   90.00
#
_symmetry.space_group_name_H-M   'P 1'
#
loop_
_entity.id
_entity.type
_entity.pdbx_description
1 polymer ?
#
loop_
_entity_poly.entity_id
_entity_poly.type
_entity_poly.pdbx_seq_one_letter_code
_entity_poly.pdbx_strand_id
1 'polypeptide(L)'
;MPMTKEKRKEWRETNKDKLKEYYKEYYEKNKDKNKDKLKKQQKEYREANKDKEIERHKKYRESNEEKIKEYAKEYGKTETGKKNIIINKWITRFKIKFADRNEAEFYYNSYINTHRCTWCDKMFKDSKERQFDHCHTCGLPRAIICRECNIKDIVPCVNCLL
;
A
#
# COMPACT_ATOMS: atom_id res chain seq x y z
N MET A 1 56.98 8.88 7.27
CA MET A 1 56.34 9.87 8.17
C MET A 1 54.89 10.02 7.83
N PRO A 2 53.97 10.03 8.79
CA PRO A 2 52.56 10.21 8.52
C PRO A 2 52.29 11.64 7.98
N MET A 3 51.41 11.73 7.01
CA MET A 3 51.03 12.99 6.35
C MET A 3 50.26 13.89 7.34
N THR A 4 50.63 15.18 7.42
CA THR A 4 49.92 16.16 8.29
C THR A 4 48.48 16.34 7.85
N LYS A 5 47.63 16.91 8.73
CA LYS A 5 46.20 17.16 8.42
C LYS A 5 46.04 18.12 7.24
N GLU A 6 46.87 19.12 7.15
CA GLU A 6 46.89 20.14 6.09
C GLU A 6 47.22 19.50 4.73
N LYS A 7 48.31 18.71 4.66
CA LYS A 7 48.71 17.99 3.44
C LYS A 7 47.64 17.00 2.97
N ARG A 8 46.89 16.34 3.92
CA ARG A 8 45.78 15.46 3.55
C ARG A 8 44.62 16.25 2.95
N LYS A 9 44.35 17.46 3.45
CA LYS A 9 43.31 18.33 2.93
C LYS A 9 43.62 18.77 1.52
N GLU A 10 44.82 19.28 1.31
CA GLU A 10 45.32 19.71 0.00
C GLU A 10 45.33 18.58 -1.03
N TRP A 11 45.79 17.39 -0.64
CA TRP A 11 45.74 16.20 -1.49
C TRP A 11 44.30 15.80 -1.88
N ARG A 12 43.35 15.90 -0.94
CA ARG A 12 41.94 15.61 -1.23
C ARG A 12 41.33 16.62 -2.20
N GLU A 13 41.62 17.88 -2.04
CA GLU A 13 41.16 18.94 -2.96
C GLU A 13 41.74 18.72 -4.36
N THR A 14 43.03 18.45 -4.47
CA THR A 14 43.70 18.20 -5.76
C THR A 14 43.20 16.93 -6.45
N ASN A 15 42.78 15.90 -5.68
CA ASN A 15 42.36 14.63 -6.24
C ASN A 15 40.83 14.41 -6.16
N LYS A 16 40.06 15.46 -5.93
CA LYS A 16 38.62 15.39 -5.67
C LYS A 16 37.86 14.64 -6.77
N ASP A 17 38.13 14.93 -8.03
CA ASP A 17 37.41 14.30 -9.14
C ASP A 17 37.79 12.83 -9.31
N LYS A 18 39.09 12.50 -9.17
CA LYS A 18 39.56 11.10 -9.19
C LYS A 18 38.95 10.28 -8.05
N LEU A 19 38.84 10.86 -6.85
CA LEU A 19 38.20 10.22 -5.71
C LEU A 19 36.71 9.99 -5.94
N LYS A 20 36.01 10.98 -6.52
CA LYS A 20 34.60 10.87 -6.85
C LYS A 20 34.32 9.73 -7.83
N GLU A 21 35.16 9.63 -8.87
CA GLU A 21 35.05 8.58 -9.87
C GLU A 21 35.36 7.20 -9.27
N TYR A 22 36.44 7.07 -8.52
CA TYR A 22 36.77 5.85 -7.77
C TYR A 22 35.66 5.40 -6.84
N TYR A 23 35.08 6.31 -6.04
CA TYR A 23 33.99 5.96 -5.14
C TYR A 23 32.71 5.59 -5.88
N LYS A 24 32.44 6.21 -7.02
CA LYS A 24 31.31 5.85 -7.88
C LYS A 24 31.43 4.41 -8.41
N GLU A 25 32.58 4.08 -8.97
CA GLU A 25 32.89 2.73 -9.46
C GLU A 25 32.84 1.70 -8.33
N TYR A 26 33.48 2.00 -7.20
CA TYR A 26 33.44 1.13 -6.01
C TYR A 26 32.02 0.89 -5.51
N TYR A 27 31.19 1.93 -5.47
CA TYR A 27 29.80 1.84 -5.05
C TYR A 27 28.99 0.96 -6.01
N GLU A 28 29.07 1.20 -7.31
CA GLU A 28 28.34 0.39 -8.30
C GLU A 28 28.79 -1.09 -8.26
N LYS A 29 30.09 -1.33 -8.14
CA LYS A 29 30.65 -2.69 -8.07
C LYS A 29 30.25 -3.47 -6.82
N ASN A 30 29.97 -2.78 -5.71
CA ASN A 30 29.63 -3.38 -4.43
C ASN A 30 28.16 -3.15 -4.02
N LYS A 31 27.36 -2.53 -4.87
CA LYS A 31 25.98 -2.10 -4.58
C LYS A 31 25.10 -3.24 -4.05
N ASP A 32 25.05 -4.35 -4.77
CA ASP A 32 24.19 -5.47 -4.40
C ASP A 32 24.68 -6.15 -3.12
N LYS A 33 25.98 -6.38 -2.99
CA LYS A 33 26.58 -6.94 -1.77
C LYS A 33 26.34 -6.07 -0.54
N ASN A 34 26.48 -4.75 -0.69
CA ASN A 34 26.21 -3.80 0.40
C ASN A 34 24.71 -3.73 0.73
N LYS A 35 23.85 -3.81 -0.27
CA LYS A 35 22.38 -3.84 -0.10
C LYS A 35 21.95 -5.05 0.71
N ASP A 36 22.46 -6.23 0.40
CA ASP A 36 22.12 -7.46 1.12
C ASP A 36 22.65 -7.44 2.56
N LYS A 37 23.87 -6.95 2.75
CA LYS A 37 24.46 -6.75 4.10
C LYS A 37 23.61 -5.77 4.93
N LEU A 38 23.20 -4.65 4.36
CA LEU A 38 22.34 -3.66 5.01
C LEU A 38 20.96 -4.23 5.34
N LYS A 39 20.35 -4.97 4.42
CA LYS A 39 19.07 -5.64 4.68
C LYS A 39 19.18 -6.63 5.84
N LYS A 40 20.24 -7.43 5.89
CA LYS A 40 20.48 -8.37 6.97
C LYS A 40 20.64 -7.64 8.31
N GLN A 41 21.49 -6.62 8.36
CA GLN A 41 21.68 -5.81 9.57
C GLN A 41 20.39 -5.13 10.04
N GLN A 42 19.59 -4.59 9.10
CA GLN A 42 18.30 -3.99 9.44
C GLN A 42 17.29 -5.02 9.98
N LYS A 43 17.30 -6.24 9.42
CA LYS A 43 16.45 -7.33 9.92
C LYS A 43 16.86 -7.71 11.34
N GLU A 44 18.12 -7.96 11.57
CA GLU A 44 18.67 -8.30 12.90
C GLU A 44 18.37 -7.20 13.93
N TYR A 45 18.58 -5.93 13.55
CA TYR A 45 18.26 -4.79 14.41
C TYR A 45 16.76 -4.72 14.77
N ARG A 46 15.87 -4.92 13.78
CA ARG A 46 14.42 -4.91 14.01
C ARG A 46 13.98 -6.07 14.91
N GLU A 47 14.54 -7.25 14.71
CA GLU A 47 14.26 -8.42 15.56
C GLU A 47 14.73 -8.18 17.00
N ALA A 48 15.95 -7.69 17.18
CA ALA A 48 16.51 -7.40 18.50
C ALA A 48 15.81 -6.24 19.24
N ASN A 49 15.19 -5.29 18.51
CA ASN A 49 14.56 -4.13 19.12
C ASN A 49 13.02 -4.12 18.98
N LYS A 50 12.42 -5.25 18.59
CA LYS A 50 10.98 -5.34 18.28
C LYS A 50 10.10 -4.82 19.42
N ASP A 51 10.38 -5.22 20.65
CA ASP A 51 9.57 -4.83 21.81
C ASP A 51 9.71 -3.32 22.12
N LYS A 52 10.92 -2.78 21.99
CA LYS A 52 11.17 -1.34 22.15
C LYS A 52 10.43 -0.52 21.09
N GLU A 53 10.40 -0.99 19.85
CA GLU A 53 9.68 -0.34 18.77
C GLU A 53 8.16 -0.39 18.98
N ILE A 54 7.62 -1.52 19.42
CA ILE A 54 6.20 -1.66 19.77
C ILE A 54 5.83 -0.68 20.89
N GLU A 55 6.61 -0.60 21.96
CA GLU A 55 6.37 0.31 23.07
C GLU A 55 6.48 1.77 22.64
N ARG A 56 7.48 2.12 21.81
CA ARG A 56 7.62 3.47 21.24
C ARG A 56 6.39 3.86 20.40
N HIS A 57 5.92 2.95 19.53
CA HIS A 57 4.74 3.18 18.72
C HIS A 57 3.46 3.29 19.54
N LYS A 58 3.35 2.52 20.63
CA LYS A 58 2.23 2.61 21.56
C LYS A 58 2.20 3.98 22.22
N LYS A 59 3.29 4.44 22.83
CA LYS A 59 3.41 5.77 23.45
C LYS A 59 3.13 6.89 22.45
N TYR A 60 3.63 6.77 21.22
CA TYR A 60 3.35 7.76 20.18
C TYR A 60 1.86 7.86 19.86
N ARG A 61 1.16 6.71 19.74
CA ARG A 61 -0.29 6.70 19.47
C ARG A 61 -1.07 7.30 20.65
N GLU A 62 -0.73 6.94 21.85
CA GLU A 62 -1.38 7.47 23.06
C GLU A 62 -1.21 8.98 23.17
N SER A 63 0.00 9.50 22.95
CA SER A 63 0.27 10.95 23.03
C SER A 63 -0.26 11.76 21.84
N ASN A 64 -0.61 11.12 20.72
CA ASN A 64 -1.11 11.79 19.52
C ASN A 64 -2.50 11.32 19.09
N GLU A 65 -3.27 10.69 19.98
CA GLU A 65 -4.55 10.06 19.66
C GLU A 65 -5.52 11.01 18.94
N GLU A 66 -5.71 12.22 19.47
CA GLU A 66 -6.62 13.20 18.90
C GLU A 66 -6.16 13.69 17.51
N LYS A 67 -4.86 13.95 17.35
CA LYS A 67 -4.30 14.33 16.03
C LYS A 67 -4.48 13.22 14.99
N ILE A 68 -4.30 11.97 15.40
CA ILE A 68 -4.48 10.82 14.51
C ILE A 68 -5.94 10.67 14.11
N LYS A 69 -6.89 10.86 15.06
CA LYS A 69 -8.33 10.83 14.78
C LYS A 69 -8.75 11.96 13.83
N GLU A 70 -8.26 13.17 14.07
CA GLU A 70 -8.54 14.33 13.23
C GLU A 70 -7.99 14.11 11.81
N TYR A 71 -6.73 13.70 11.68
CA TYR A 71 -6.14 13.36 10.39
C TYR A 71 -6.94 12.28 9.65
N ALA A 72 -7.33 11.19 10.33
CA ALA A 72 -8.12 10.12 9.71
C ALA A 72 -9.49 10.62 9.24
N LYS A 73 -10.13 11.52 10.02
CA LYS A 73 -11.41 12.14 9.65
C LYS A 73 -11.26 13.03 8.41
N GLU A 74 -10.24 13.87 8.37
CA GLU A 74 -9.99 14.75 7.21
C GLU A 74 -9.56 13.95 5.98
N TYR A 75 -8.67 12.97 6.14
CA TYR A 75 -8.29 12.06 5.06
C TYR A 75 -9.50 11.34 4.46
N GLY A 76 -10.44 10.87 5.31
CA GLY A 76 -11.66 10.20 4.86
C GLY A 76 -12.62 11.07 4.05
N LYS A 77 -12.49 12.41 4.11
CA LYS A 77 -13.27 13.34 3.29
C LYS A 77 -12.69 13.52 1.88
N THR A 78 -11.40 13.29 1.71
CA THR A 78 -10.74 13.42 0.40
C THR A 78 -11.19 12.31 -0.56
N GLU A 79 -11.17 12.57 -1.86
CA GLU A 79 -11.48 11.55 -2.87
C GLU A 79 -10.54 10.34 -2.79
N THR A 80 -9.25 10.58 -2.60
CA THR A 80 -8.25 9.51 -2.39
C THR A 80 -8.54 8.72 -1.12
N GLY A 81 -8.92 9.39 -0.03
CA GLY A 81 -9.29 8.75 1.23
C GLY A 81 -10.52 7.86 1.08
N LYS A 82 -11.60 8.38 0.49
CA LYS A 82 -12.83 7.62 0.20
C LYS A 82 -12.52 6.38 -0.64
N LYS A 83 -11.78 6.53 -1.73
CA LYS A 83 -11.35 5.43 -2.59
C LYS A 83 -10.59 4.36 -1.79
N ASN A 84 -9.58 4.78 -1.04
CA ASN A 84 -8.75 3.85 -0.27
C ASN A 84 -9.55 3.11 0.81
N ILE A 85 -10.45 3.79 1.51
CA ILE A 85 -11.32 3.19 2.52
C ILE A 85 -12.20 2.10 1.90
N ILE A 86 -12.82 2.37 0.76
CA ILE A 86 -13.69 1.41 0.07
C ILE A 86 -12.90 0.20 -0.42
N ILE A 87 -11.79 0.41 -1.12
CA ILE A 87 -10.94 -0.68 -1.62
C ILE A 87 -10.39 -1.53 -0.47
N ASN A 88 -9.89 -0.89 0.60
CA ASN A 88 -9.40 -1.61 1.76
C ASN A 88 -10.51 -2.43 2.44
N LYS A 89 -11.75 -1.92 2.50
CA LYS A 89 -12.90 -2.66 3.00
C LYS A 89 -13.19 -3.90 2.15
N TRP A 90 -13.10 -3.79 0.83
CA TRP A 90 -13.27 -4.93 -0.08
C TRP A 90 -12.23 -6.02 0.19
N ILE A 91 -10.95 -5.63 0.29
CA ILE A 91 -9.83 -6.57 0.52
C ILE A 91 -9.88 -7.17 1.93
N THR A 92 -10.04 -6.35 2.97
CA THR A 92 -9.86 -6.81 4.35
C THR A 92 -11.11 -7.45 4.94
N ARG A 93 -12.28 -6.83 4.75
CA ARG A 93 -13.55 -7.28 5.33
C ARG A 93 -14.24 -8.31 4.46
N PHE A 94 -14.35 -8.05 3.16
CA PHE A 94 -15.07 -8.92 2.23
C PHE A 94 -14.16 -9.96 1.55
N LYS A 95 -12.84 -9.89 1.78
CA LYS A 95 -11.85 -10.84 1.24
C LYS A 95 -11.85 -10.93 -0.29
N ILE A 96 -12.24 -9.84 -0.95
CA ILE A 96 -12.23 -9.77 -2.41
C ILE A 96 -10.77 -9.80 -2.89
N LYS A 97 -10.51 -10.64 -3.86
CA LYS A 97 -9.17 -10.83 -4.45
C LYS A 97 -9.04 -10.00 -5.71
N PHE A 98 -7.98 -9.25 -5.78
CA PHE A 98 -7.54 -8.50 -6.97
C PHE A 98 -6.11 -8.95 -7.32
N ALA A 99 -5.77 -8.94 -8.59
CA ALA A 99 -4.41 -9.26 -9.03
C ALA A 99 -3.40 -8.25 -8.46
N ASP A 100 -3.77 -6.96 -8.50
CA ASP A 100 -2.97 -5.87 -7.96
C ASP A 100 -3.84 -4.66 -7.55
N ARG A 101 -3.18 -3.57 -7.17
CA ARG A 101 -3.84 -2.32 -6.78
C ARG A 101 -4.54 -1.64 -7.95
N ASN A 102 -3.99 -1.75 -9.16
CA ASN A 102 -4.56 -1.10 -10.36
C ASN A 102 -5.90 -1.73 -10.72
N GLU A 103 -5.99 -3.06 -10.62
CA GLU A 103 -7.26 -3.78 -10.82
C GLU A 103 -8.32 -3.35 -9.79
N ALA A 104 -7.94 -3.25 -8.51
CA ALA A 104 -8.86 -2.78 -7.47
C ALA A 104 -9.36 -1.35 -7.74
N GLU A 105 -8.49 -0.47 -8.25
CA GLU A 105 -8.86 0.90 -8.63
C GLU A 105 -9.74 0.95 -9.89
N PHE A 106 -9.51 0.07 -10.86
CA PHE A 106 -10.38 -0.10 -12.01
C PHE A 106 -11.81 -0.48 -11.59
N TYR A 107 -11.93 -1.47 -10.70
CA TYR A 107 -13.23 -1.87 -10.15
C TYR A 107 -13.87 -0.75 -9.30
N TYR A 108 -13.08 0.02 -8.56
CA TYR A 108 -13.60 1.17 -7.84
C TYR A 108 -14.20 2.22 -8.77
N ASN A 109 -13.50 2.55 -9.86
CA ASN A 109 -14.01 3.50 -10.85
C ASN A 109 -15.29 2.98 -11.52
N SER A 110 -15.33 1.70 -11.86
CA SER A 110 -16.55 1.07 -12.37
C SER A 110 -17.69 1.13 -11.33
N TYR A 111 -17.39 0.84 -10.07
CA TYR A 111 -18.36 0.88 -8.98
C TYR A 111 -18.99 2.26 -8.79
N ILE A 112 -18.21 3.35 -8.78
CA ILE A 112 -18.76 4.69 -8.58
C ILE A 112 -19.55 5.20 -9.79
N ASN A 113 -19.21 4.75 -11.00
CA ASN A 113 -19.85 5.17 -12.25
C ASN A 113 -21.03 4.31 -12.68
N THR A 114 -21.29 3.18 -12.02
CA THR A 114 -22.44 2.33 -12.30
C THR A 114 -23.67 2.86 -11.57
N HIS A 115 -24.70 3.23 -12.30
CA HIS A 115 -25.95 3.79 -11.76
C HIS A 115 -27.13 2.83 -11.75
N ARG A 116 -26.97 1.67 -12.37
CA ARG A 116 -28.00 0.61 -12.47
C ARG A 116 -27.43 -0.73 -12.05
N CYS A 117 -28.27 -1.57 -11.50
CA CYS A 117 -27.96 -2.96 -11.22
C CYS A 117 -27.62 -3.69 -12.54
N THR A 118 -26.44 -4.26 -12.65
CA THR A 118 -26.03 -4.98 -13.87
C THR A 118 -26.78 -6.30 -14.09
N TRP A 119 -27.59 -6.72 -13.12
CA TRP A 119 -28.40 -7.94 -13.23
C TRP A 119 -29.87 -7.64 -13.57
N CYS A 120 -30.55 -6.77 -12.81
CA CYS A 120 -31.99 -6.52 -12.98
C CYS A 120 -32.32 -5.14 -13.56
N ASP A 121 -31.32 -4.38 -13.96
CA ASP A 121 -31.41 -3.01 -14.52
C ASP A 121 -32.10 -1.96 -13.63
N LYS A 122 -32.41 -2.29 -12.38
CA LYS A 122 -32.96 -1.34 -11.41
C LYS A 122 -31.98 -0.19 -11.18
N MET A 123 -32.46 1.06 -11.29
CA MET A 123 -31.67 2.26 -10.97
C MET A 123 -31.42 2.31 -9.45
N PHE A 124 -30.17 2.61 -9.05
CA PHE A 124 -29.84 2.84 -7.66
C PHE A 124 -30.37 4.19 -7.20
N LYS A 125 -31.08 4.23 -6.08
CA LYS A 125 -31.55 5.47 -5.46
C LYS A 125 -30.43 6.24 -4.78
N ASP A 126 -29.49 5.49 -4.18
CA ASP A 126 -28.32 6.04 -3.50
C ASP A 126 -27.13 5.06 -3.56
N SER A 127 -26.00 5.49 -3.00
CA SER A 127 -24.79 4.67 -2.93
C SER A 127 -24.90 3.44 -2.01
N LYS A 128 -25.92 3.37 -1.12
CA LYS A 128 -26.11 2.23 -0.20
C LYS A 128 -26.83 1.08 -0.89
N GLU A 129 -27.63 1.37 -1.92
CA GLU A 129 -28.25 0.32 -2.75
C GLU A 129 -27.24 -0.40 -3.64
N ARG A 130 -26.16 0.28 -4.01
CA ARG A 130 -25.10 -0.26 -4.86
C ARG A 130 -24.20 -1.19 -4.06
N GLN A 131 -24.14 -2.45 -4.46
CA GLN A 131 -23.29 -3.47 -3.85
C GLN A 131 -22.24 -3.93 -4.87
N PHE A 132 -21.00 -4.08 -4.40
CA PHE A 132 -19.95 -4.70 -5.17
C PHE A 132 -19.92 -6.18 -4.82
N ASP A 133 -20.46 -6.98 -5.72
CA ASP A 133 -20.65 -8.41 -5.54
C ASP A 133 -19.39 -9.21 -5.89
N HIS A 134 -19.20 -10.34 -5.20
CA HIS A 134 -18.03 -11.20 -5.35
C HIS A 134 -18.41 -12.66 -5.05
N CYS A 135 -17.64 -13.58 -5.58
CA CYS A 135 -17.80 -14.99 -5.31
C CYS A 135 -17.32 -15.34 -3.89
N HIS A 136 -18.20 -15.95 -3.09
CA HIS A 136 -17.87 -16.37 -1.73
C HIS A 136 -16.89 -17.56 -1.69
N THR A 137 -16.75 -18.33 -2.78
CA THR A 137 -15.84 -19.47 -2.88
C THR A 137 -14.44 -19.03 -3.29
N CYS A 138 -14.30 -18.33 -4.43
CA CYS A 138 -12.97 -17.94 -4.94
C CYS A 138 -12.54 -16.51 -4.54
N GLY A 139 -13.46 -15.65 -4.10
CA GLY A 139 -13.22 -14.26 -3.71
C GLY A 139 -13.10 -13.29 -4.90
N LEU A 140 -13.32 -13.72 -6.13
CA LEU A 140 -13.19 -12.85 -7.30
C LEU A 140 -14.42 -11.94 -7.47
N PRO A 141 -14.23 -10.70 -7.98
CA PRO A 141 -15.32 -9.81 -8.33
C PRO A 141 -16.28 -10.45 -9.33
N ARG A 142 -17.57 -10.19 -9.20
CA ARG A 142 -18.60 -10.66 -10.13
C ARG A 142 -19.33 -9.52 -10.82
N ALA A 143 -19.97 -8.65 -10.04
CA ALA A 143 -20.89 -7.66 -10.60
C ALA A 143 -21.08 -6.44 -9.65
N ILE A 144 -21.70 -5.39 -10.19
CA ILE A 144 -22.18 -4.25 -9.40
C ILE A 144 -23.71 -4.30 -9.43
N ILE A 145 -24.32 -4.73 -8.33
CA ILE A 145 -25.71 -5.09 -8.27
C ILE A 145 -26.45 -4.39 -7.13
N CYS A 146 -27.78 -4.43 -7.17
CA CYS A 146 -28.60 -3.93 -6.06
C CYS A 146 -28.57 -4.91 -4.88
N ARG A 147 -28.95 -4.40 -3.71
CA ARG A 147 -29.01 -5.20 -2.47
C ARG A 147 -29.88 -6.44 -2.62
N GLU A 148 -31.01 -6.33 -3.29
CA GLU A 148 -31.95 -7.46 -3.49
C GLU A 148 -31.31 -8.58 -4.31
N CYS A 149 -30.63 -8.25 -5.41
CA CYS A 149 -29.91 -9.23 -6.23
C CYS A 149 -28.73 -9.85 -5.47
N ASN A 150 -28.01 -9.04 -4.68
CA ASN A 150 -26.89 -9.52 -3.88
C ASN A 150 -27.32 -10.51 -2.77
N ILE A 151 -28.44 -10.24 -2.09
CA ILE A 151 -28.98 -11.15 -1.06
C ILE A 151 -29.42 -12.50 -1.65
N LYS A 152 -29.96 -12.48 -2.86
CA LYS A 152 -30.40 -13.70 -3.55
C LYS A 152 -29.24 -14.52 -4.14
N ASP A 153 -28.02 -14.00 -4.12
CA ASP A 153 -26.79 -14.61 -4.69
C ASP A 153 -27.00 -15.19 -6.11
N ILE A 154 -27.69 -14.42 -6.96
CA ILE A 154 -28.16 -14.88 -8.26
C ILE A 154 -27.10 -14.76 -9.37
N VAL A 155 -25.99 -14.06 -9.13
CA VAL A 155 -24.93 -13.88 -10.13
C VAL A 155 -23.99 -15.08 -10.11
N PRO A 156 -23.94 -15.89 -11.16
CA PRO A 156 -23.05 -17.06 -11.20
C PRO A 156 -21.58 -16.64 -11.21
N CYS A 157 -20.72 -17.46 -10.63
CA CYS A 157 -19.29 -17.27 -10.72
C CYS A 157 -18.72 -18.09 -11.90
N VAL A 158 -18.33 -17.40 -12.95
CA VAL A 158 -17.77 -18.04 -14.15
C VAL A 158 -16.52 -18.87 -13.81
N ASN A 159 -15.69 -18.43 -12.87
CA ASN A 159 -14.46 -19.12 -12.51
C ASN A 159 -14.65 -20.36 -11.60
N CYS A 160 -15.86 -20.54 -11.03
CA CYS A 160 -16.18 -21.71 -10.21
C CYS A 160 -17.11 -22.72 -10.93
N LEU A 161 -17.59 -22.38 -12.11
CA LEU A 161 -18.43 -23.25 -12.95
C LEU A 161 -17.63 -24.12 -13.91
N LEU A 162 -16.31 -23.88 -14.00
CA LEU A 162 -15.34 -24.68 -14.76
C LEU A 162 -14.61 -25.66 -13.82
#